data_a7350b68a8c18d95ad9bc7cd4f41b934
#
_entry.id   a7350b68a8c18d95ad9bc7cd4f41b934
#
_cell.length_a   1.000
_cell.length_b   1.000
_cell.length_c   1.000
_cell.angle_alpha   90.00
_cell.angle_beta   90.00
_cell.angle_gamma   90.00
#
_symmetry.space_group_name_H-M   'P 1'
#
loop_
_entity.id
_entity.type
_entity.pdbx_description
1 polymer ?
#
loop_
_entity_poly.entity_id
_entity_poly.type
_entity_poly.pdbx_seq_one_letter_code
_entity_poly.pdbx_strand_id
1 'polypeptide(L)'
;YIQENHHLPNVPSAEEVSDFIDKSSEDPNLAYTNLLNRLLESPHFGERWAQHWLDSIRWAESNGSESNLYRKNSWIYRDYVIDALNNDVPYNIFIRDQIAGDQYGAGEATGFLVSGPHVPAATIGQEPSAIRQARADRVDEIMQTVGASIMGVTVSCARCHNHKFDPVSI
;
A
#
# COMPACT_ATOMS: atom_id res chain seq x y z
N TYR A 1 11.52 -4.18 13.37
CA TYR A 1 11.23 -5.35 14.22
C TYR A 1 11.31 -6.61 13.36
N ILE A 2 12.52 -6.91 12.87
CA ILE A 2 12.86 -8.24 12.35
C ILE A 2 13.75 -8.84 13.43
N GLN A 3 13.15 -9.47 14.42
CA GLN A 3 13.88 -10.30 15.39
C GLN A 3 13.25 -11.70 15.43
N GLU A 4 14.08 -12.64 15.02
CA GLU A 4 14.14 -14.03 15.49
C GLU A 4 12.96 -14.95 15.13
N ASN A 5 12.67 -15.09 13.86
CA ASN A 5 12.42 -16.43 13.29
C ASN A 5 12.63 -16.32 11.78
N HIS A 6 13.74 -16.83 11.27
CA HIS A 6 14.03 -16.96 9.83
C HIS A 6 13.13 -17.99 9.14
N HIS A 7 11.84 -18.05 9.51
CA HIS A 7 10.84 -18.66 8.66
C HIS A 7 10.39 -17.58 7.70
N LEU A 8 10.79 -17.72 6.45
CA LEU A 8 10.18 -16.93 5.38
C LEU A 8 8.68 -17.19 5.46
N PRO A 9 7.84 -16.21 5.78
CA PRO A 9 6.41 -16.41 5.84
C PRO A 9 5.99 -16.96 4.47
N ASN A 10 5.32 -18.10 4.44
CA ASN A 10 4.83 -18.80 3.26
C ASN A 10 5.81 -19.79 2.55
N VAL A 11 6.98 -20.12 3.10
CA VAL A 11 7.72 -21.28 2.62
C VAL A 11 7.20 -22.52 3.34
N PRO A 12 6.59 -23.49 2.64
CA PRO A 12 6.07 -24.69 3.27
C PRO A 12 7.21 -25.53 3.85
N SER A 13 6.97 -26.14 5.00
CA SER A 13 7.88 -27.14 5.55
C SER A 13 7.89 -28.41 4.69
N ALA A 14 8.93 -29.25 4.83
CA ALA A 14 8.99 -30.52 4.12
C ALA A 14 7.82 -31.46 4.50
N GLU A 15 7.33 -31.38 5.73
CA GLU A 15 6.17 -32.13 6.21
C GLU A 15 4.88 -31.66 5.53
N GLU A 16 4.65 -30.36 5.43
CA GLU A 16 3.50 -29.78 4.73
C GLU A 16 3.48 -30.13 3.24
N VAL A 17 4.65 -30.17 2.60
CA VAL A 17 4.77 -30.60 1.19
C VAL A 17 4.43 -32.09 1.04
N SER A 18 4.95 -32.95 1.93
CA SER A 18 4.64 -34.39 1.92
C SER A 18 3.15 -34.66 2.14
N ASP A 19 2.55 -34.01 3.13
CA ASP A 19 1.12 -34.11 3.43
C ASP A 19 0.24 -33.69 2.25
N PHE A 20 0.63 -32.61 1.58
CA PHE A 20 -0.09 -32.16 0.36
C PHE A 20 0.02 -33.17 -0.78
N ILE A 21 1.21 -33.77 -0.99
CA ILE A 21 1.41 -34.77 -2.05
C ILE A 21 0.56 -36.00 -1.77
N ASP A 22 0.56 -36.52 -0.53
CA ASP A 22 -0.20 -37.68 -0.14
C ASP A 22 -1.70 -37.44 -0.31
N LYS A 23 -2.24 -36.35 0.20
CA LYS A 23 -3.66 -35.96 0.05
C LYS A 23 -4.04 -35.70 -1.41
N SER A 24 -3.13 -35.11 -2.20
CA SER A 24 -3.35 -34.87 -3.63
C SER A 24 -3.42 -36.16 -4.46
N SER A 25 -2.78 -37.24 -3.98
CA SER A 25 -2.86 -38.56 -4.61
C SER A 25 -4.21 -39.24 -4.40
N GLU A 26 -4.92 -38.88 -3.31
CA GLU A 26 -6.25 -39.41 -2.99
C GLU A 26 -7.35 -38.57 -3.66
N ASP A 27 -7.36 -37.25 -3.43
CA ASP A 27 -8.30 -36.27 -4.03
C ASP A 27 -7.59 -34.95 -4.32
N PRO A 28 -7.13 -34.70 -5.55
CA PRO A 28 -6.43 -33.49 -5.92
C PRO A 28 -7.24 -32.20 -5.69
N ASN A 29 -8.55 -32.23 -5.92
CA ASN A 29 -9.40 -31.04 -5.78
C ASN A 29 -9.59 -30.66 -4.31
N LEU A 30 -9.79 -31.66 -3.45
CA LEU A 30 -9.93 -31.45 -2.02
C LEU A 30 -8.61 -30.99 -1.42
N ALA A 31 -7.49 -31.58 -1.79
CA ALA A 31 -6.16 -31.17 -1.33
C ALA A 31 -5.85 -29.71 -1.70
N TYR A 32 -6.15 -29.33 -2.94
CA TYR A 32 -5.98 -27.96 -3.40
C TYR A 32 -6.90 -26.95 -2.68
N THR A 33 -8.16 -27.30 -2.48
CA THR A 33 -9.12 -26.45 -1.74
C THR A 33 -8.67 -26.23 -0.30
N ASN A 34 -8.21 -27.28 0.37
CA ASN A 34 -7.69 -27.19 1.74
C ASN A 34 -6.44 -26.32 1.82
N LEU A 35 -5.53 -26.42 0.84
CA LEU A 35 -4.35 -25.57 0.75
C LEU A 35 -4.75 -24.09 0.57
N LEU A 36 -5.68 -23.80 -0.33
CA LEU A 36 -6.17 -22.43 -0.54
C LEU A 36 -6.78 -21.83 0.72
N ASN A 37 -7.66 -22.57 1.38
CA ASN A 37 -8.30 -22.11 2.61
C ASN A 37 -7.25 -21.80 3.69
N ARG A 38 -6.29 -22.70 3.89
CA ARG A 38 -5.20 -22.48 4.84
C ARG A 38 -4.39 -21.22 4.54
N LEU A 39 -4.08 -20.95 3.27
CA LEU A 39 -3.32 -19.78 2.86
C LEU A 39 -4.12 -18.48 3.03
N LEU A 40 -5.42 -18.52 2.71
CA LEU A 40 -6.32 -17.36 2.85
C LEU A 40 -6.61 -17.03 4.33
N GLU A 41 -6.66 -18.04 5.20
CA GLU A 41 -6.86 -17.88 6.65
C GLU A 41 -5.58 -17.45 7.39
N SER A 42 -4.43 -17.50 6.73
CA SER A 42 -3.15 -17.14 7.34
C SER A 42 -3.05 -15.62 7.55
N PRO A 43 -2.60 -15.13 8.73
CA PRO A 43 -2.34 -13.70 8.95
C PRO A 43 -1.28 -13.14 8.00
N HIS A 44 -0.41 -13.98 7.45
CA HIS A 44 0.59 -13.61 6.45
C HIS A 44 -0.01 -13.33 5.06
N PHE A 45 -1.29 -13.66 4.83
CA PHE A 45 -2.00 -13.29 3.60
C PHE A 45 -2.02 -11.77 3.42
N GLY A 46 -2.46 -11.03 4.46
CA GLY A 46 -2.47 -9.57 4.44
C GLY A 46 -1.08 -8.97 4.30
N GLU A 47 -0.05 -9.51 5.00
CA GLU A 47 1.34 -9.05 4.86
C GLU A 47 1.84 -9.19 3.42
N ARG A 48 1.54 -10.31 2.78
CA ARG A 48 1.97 -10.56 1.39
C ARG A 48 1.23 -9.68 0.38
N TRP A 49 -0.09 -9.54 0.52
CA TRP A 49 -0.90 -8.74 -0.41
C TRP A 49 -0.77 -7.24 -0.18
N ALA A 50 -0.55 -6.80 1.06
CA ALA A 50 -0.28 -5.40 1.38
C ALA A 50 0.92 -4.85 0.62
N GLN A 51 1.95 -5.66 0.34
CA GLN A 51 3.10 -5.23 -0.46
C GLN A 51 2.68 -4.70 -1.83
N HIS A 52 1.75 -5.36 -2.52
CA HIS A 52 1.28 -4.92 -3.84
C HIS A 52 0.56 -3.57 -3.78
N TRP A 53 -0.26 -3.36 -2.73
CA TRP A 53 -0.91 -2.07 -2.52
C TRP A 53 0.10 -0.98 -2.15
N LEU A 54 0.98 -1.24 -1.20
CA LEU A 54 2.00 -0.31 -0.73
C LEU A 54 2.96 0.10 -1.86
N ASP A 55 3.35 -0.83 -2.73
CA ASP A 55 4.17 -0.55 -3.92
C ASP A 55 3.43 0.36 -4.90
N SER A 56 2.15 0.10 -5.16
CA SER A 56 1.35 0.90 -6.10
C SER A 56 1.22 2.36 -5.68
N ILE A 57 1.21 2.63 -4.38
CA ILE A 57 1.13 3.97 -3.80
C ILE A 57 2.49 4.55 -3.42
N ARG A 58 3.58 3.85 -3.72
CA ARG A 58 4.96 4.27 -3.43
C ARG A 58 5.22 4.52 -1.94
N TRP A 59 4.57 3.72 -1.07
CA TRP A 59 4.76 3.82 0.36
C TRP A 59 6.20 3.46 0.74
N ALA A 60 6.77 4.22 1.69
CA ALA A 60 8.06 3.91 2.29
C ALA A 60 8.12 4.44 3.72
N GLU A 61 9.03 3.88 4.52
CA GLU A 61 9.33 4.36 5.88
C GLU A 61 10.17 5.65 5.90
N SER A 62 10.52 6.16 4.74
CA SER A 62 11.20 7.45 4.56
C SER A 62 10.44 8.33 3.58
N ASN A 63 10.75 9.62 3.55
CA ASN A 63 10.01 10.59 2.75
C ASN A 63 10.45 10.66 1.27
N GLY A 64 11.46 9.89 0.86
CA GLY A 64 11.87 9.76 -0.54
C GLY A 64 12.42 11.01 -1.22
N SER A 65 12.83 12.04 -0.45
CA SER A 65 13.47 13.24 -0.97
C SER A 65 14.99 13.19 -0.79
N GLU A 66 15.71 14.20 -1.28
CA GLU A 66 17.17 14.31 -1.10
C GLU A 66 17.61 14.16 0.37
N SER A 67 16.85 14.73 1.30
CA SER A 67 17.11 14.62 2.74
C SER A 67 16.72 13.27 3.32
N ASN A 68 15.88 12.52 2.65
CA ASN A 68 15.41 11.16 2.97
C ASN A 68 15.21 10.86 4.45
N LEU A 69 14.43 11.68 5.12
CA LEU A 69 14.17 11.54 6.56
C LEU A 69 13.20 10.37 6.84
N TYR A 70 13.45 9.67 7.94
CA TYR A 70 12.60 8.61 8.44
C TYR A 70 11.22 9.12 8.87
N ARG A 71 10.16 8.40 8.50
CA ARG A 71 8.76 8.65 8.88
C ARG A 71 8.40 7.82 10.10
N LYS A 72 8.52 8.40 11.27
CA LYS A 72 8.36 7.70 12.56
C LYS A 72 7.08 6.85 12.70
N ASN A 73 5.99 7.27 12.08
CA ASN A 73 4.67 6.63 12.25
C ASN A 73 4.13 6.02 10.96
N SER A 74 4.96 5.79 9.94
CA SER A 74 4.53 5.21 8.66
C SER A 74 3.97 3.80 8.80
N TRP A 75 4.43 3.05 9.78
CA TRP A 75 3.97 1.71 10.11
C TRP A 75 2.46 1.64 10.43
N ILE A 76 1.87 2.69 10.99
CA ILE A 76 0.44 2.74 11.34
C ILE A 76 -0.43 2.51 10.10
N TYR A 77 -0.09 3.16 8.99
CA TYR A 77 -0.80 2.97 7.73
C TYR A 77 -0.54 1.59 7.13
N ARG A 78 0.70 1.11 7.17
CA ARG A 78 1.04 -0.25 6.70
C ARG A 78 0.20 -1.30 7.43
N ASP A 79 0.12 -1.21 8.74
CA ASP A 79 -0.60 -2.16 9.58
C ASP A 79 -2.11 -2.08 9.29
N TYR A 80 -2.68 -0.89 9.09
CA TYR A 80 -4.06 -0.73 8.61
C TYR A 80 -4.30 -1.52 7.31
N VAL A 81 -3.41 -1.42 6.33
CA VAL A 81 -3.56 -2.13 5.04
C VAL A 81 -3.53 -3.64 5.23
N ILE A 82 -2.60 -4.13 6.06
CA ILE A 82 -2.49 -5.56 6.40
C ILE A 82 -3.77 -6.07 7.06
N ASP A 83 -4.25 -5.34 8.07
CA ASP A 83 -5.46 -5.69 8.80
C ASP A 83 -6.71 -5.64 7.92
N ALA A 84 -6.83 -4.64 7.05
CA ALA A 84 -7.94 -4.53 6.12
C ALA A 84 -8.00 -5.73 5.16
N LEU A 85 -6.87 -6.20 4.67
CA LEU A 85 -6.79 -7.37 3.79
C LEU A 85 -7.07 -8.68 4.55
N ASN A 86 -6.55 -8.84 5.75
CA ASN A 86 -6.80 -10.03 6.58
C ASN A 86 -8.26 -10.12 7.06
N ASN A 87 -8.95 -8.99 7.21
CA ASN A 87 -10.35 -8.93 7.59
C ASN A 87 -11.31 -8.87 6.38
N ASP A 88 -10.79 -9.06 5.16
CA ASP A 88 -11.57 -9.00 3.91
C ASP A 88 -12.48 -7.76 3.83
N VAL A 89 -11.93 -6.59 4.20
CA VAL A 89 -12.67 -5.33 4.17
C VAL A 89 -13.12 -5.05 2.74
N PRO A 90 -14.43 -4.83 2.48
CA PRO A 90 -14.93 -4.55 1.15
C PRO A 90 -14.20 -3.40 0.46
N TYR A 91 -13.83 -3.57 -0.80
CA TYR A 91 -12.97 -2.62 -1.53
C TYR A 91 -13.49 -1.18 -1.51
N ASN A 92 -14.80 -0.98 -1.62
CA ASN A 92 -15.42 0.35 -1.53
C ASN A 92 -15.24 1.01 -0.14
N ILE A 93 -15.25 0.21 0.93
CA ILE A 93 -14.95 0.69 2.29
C ILE A 93 -13.47 1.02 2.41
N PHE A 94 -12.61 0.11 1.95
CA PHE A 94 -11.16 0.28 1.95
C PHE A 94 -10.73 1.59 1.24
N ILE A 95 -11.29 1.88 0.06
CA ILE A 95 -11.01 3.13 -0.66
C ILE A 95 -11.59 4.35 0.03
N ARG A 96 -12.84 4.28 0.52
CA ARG A 96 -13.46 5.38 1.27
C ARG A 96 -12.61 5.79 2.46
N ASP A 97 -12.14 4.81 3.23
CA ASP A 97 -11.38 5.06 4.45
C ASP A 97 -10.01 5.67 4.14
N GLN A 98 -9.39 5.33 3.04
CA GLN A 98 -8.13 5.94 2.61
C GLN A 98 -8.27 7.40 2.17
N ILE A 99 -9.44 7.79 1.66
CA ILE A 99 -9.70 9.18 1.23
C ILE A 99 -10.25 10.03 2.38
N ALA A 100 -11.11 9.47 3.22
CA ALA A 100 -11.87 10.20 4.23
C ALA A 100 -12.03 9.40 5.55
N GLY A 101 -11.09 8.54 5.88
CA GLY A 101 -11.16 7.65 7.05
C GLY A 101 -11.29 8.38 8.38
N ASP A 102 -10.79 9.61 8.46
CA ASP A 102 -10.97 10.50 9.61
C ASP A 102 -12.44 10.77 9.93
N GLN A 103 -13.32 10.77 8.91
CA GLN A 103 -14.77 10.95 9.07
C GLN A 103 -15.50 9.66 9.45
N TYR A 104 -14.86 8.50 9.32
CA TYR A 104 -15.47 7.18 9.51
C TYR A 104 -14.80 6.34 10.60
N GLY A 105 -13.92 6.96 11.41
CA GLY A 105 -13.25 6.28 12.52
C GLY A 105 -12.05 5.41 12.10
N ALA A 106 -11.57 5.58 10.88
CA ALA A 106 -10.39 4.89 10.31
C ALA A 106 -9.32 5.91 9.93
N GLY A 107 -8.95 6.78 10.86
CA GLY A 107 -8.01 7.89 10.62
C GLY A 107 -6.63 7.42 10.14
N GLU A 108 -6.17 6.24 10.56
CA GLU A 108 -4.92 5.59 10.13
C GLU A 108 -4.90 5.30 8.62
N ALA A 109 -6.06 5.03 8.02
CA ALA A 109 -6.19 4.80 6.59
C ALA A 109 -5.80 6.03 5.75
N THR A 110 -5.98 7.24 6.28
CA THR A 110 -5.63 8.49 5.59
C THR A 110 -4.11 8.68 5.41
N GLY A 111 -3.29 7.81 6.01
CA GLY A 111 -1.88 7.67 5.70
C GLY A 111 -1.59 7.47 4.21
N PHE A 112 -2.57 6.94 3.47
CA PHE A 112 -2.58 6.87 2.00
C PHE A 112 -2.24 8.21 1.33
N LEU A 113 -2.88 9.30 1.76
CA LEU A 113 -2.72 10.64 1.17
C LEU A 113 -1.32 11.25 1.40
N VAL A 114 -0.53 10.63 2.27
CA VAL A 114 0.81 11.12 2.60
C VAL A 114 1.92 10.09 2.35
N SER A 115 1.59 8.99 1.68
CA SER A 115 2.52 7.87 1.43
C SER A 115 3.61 8.21 0.42
N GLY A 116 3.27 9.00 -0.61
CA GLY A 116 4.20 9.35 -1.68
C GLY A 116 5.40 10.20 -1.25
N PRO A 117 6.42 10.34 -2.11
CA PRO A 117 7.60 11.15 -1.85
C PRO A 117 7.24 12.63 -1.63
N HIS A 118 7.91 13.30 -0.70
CA HIS A 118 7.73 14.73 -0.48
C HIS A 118 8.93 15.37 0.22
N VAL A 119 9.08 16.67 0.05
CA VAL A 119 10.08 17.46 0.77
C VAL A 119 9.58 17.71 2.20
N PRO A 120 10.34 17.31 3.23
CA PRO A 120 9.95 17.55 4.62
C PRO A 120 9.88 19.04 4.94
N ALA A 121 8.90 19.46 5.75
CA ALA A 121 8.75 20.84 6.17
C ALA A 121 10.02 21.44 6.81
N ALA A 122 10.78 20.60 7.51
CA ALA A 122 12.05 21.03 8.13
C ALA A 122 13.16 21.39 7.14
N THR A 123 13.04 20.97 5.88
CA THR A 123 14.02 21.24 4.80
C THR A 123 13.54 22.25 3.77
N ILE A 124 12.29 22.73 3.88
CA ILE A 124 11.75 23.78 3.04
C ILE A 124 12.32 25.13 3.55
N GLY A 125 12.85 25.95 2.65
CA GLY A 125 13.31 27.30 2.98
C GLY A 125 12.17 28.19 3.51
N GLN A 126 12.55 29.29 4.20
CA GLN A 126 11.59 30.25 4.75
C GLN A 126 10.94 31.16 3.68
N GLU A 127 11.41 31.10 2.44
CA GLU A 127 10.89 31.89 1.35
C GLU A 127 9.44 31.52 1.02
N PRO A 128 8.50 32.46 0.93
CA PRO A 128 7.10 32.19 0.62
C PRO A 128 6.89 31.45 -0.71
N SER A 129 7.77 31.64 -1.68
CA SER A 129 7.75 30.92 -2.97
C SER A 129 8.09 29.44 -2.80
N ALA A 130 9.11 29.12 -2.02
CA ALA A 130 9.50 27.74 -1.73
C ALA A 130 8.39 26.99 -0.97
N ILE A 131 7.77 27.64 0.01
CA ILE A 131 6.64 27.05 0.76
C ILE A 131 5.44 26.79 -0.16
N ARG A 132 5.09 27.73 -1.05
CA ARG A 132 3.99 27.54 -2.02
C ARG A 132 4.31 26.41 -2.99
N GLN A 133 5.54 26.34 -3.50
CA GLN A 133 5.97 25.29 -4.40
C GLN A 133 5.87 23.89 -3.74
N ALA A 134 6.43 23.73 -2.56
CA ALA A 134 6.38 22.47 -1.82
C ALA A 134 4.94 22.02 -1.52
N ARG A 135 4.03 22.98 -1.26
CA ARG A 135 2.59 22.69 -1.08
C ARG A 135 1.94 22.22 -2.38
N ALA A 136 2.24 22.86 -3.50
CA ALA A 136 1.74 22.47 -4.80
C ALA A 136 2.25 21.08 -5.22
N ASP A 137 3.54 20.81 -5.00
CA ASP A 137 4.15 19.51 -5.27
C ASP A 137 3.52 18.39 -4.43
N ARG A 138 3.17 18.70 -3.18
CA ARG A 138 2.47 17.73 -2.33
C ARG A 138 1.06 17.41 -2.81
N VAL A 139 0.29 18.41 -3.22
CA VAL A 139 -1.05 18.19 -3.78
C VAL A 139 -0.96 17.39 -5.08
N ASP A 140 -0.01 17.72 -5.94
CA ASP A 140 0.26 17.00 -7.17
C ASP A 140 0.60 15.52 -6.90
N GLU A 141 1.44 15.25 -5.92
CA GLU A 141 1.78 13.89 -5.49
C GLU A 141 0.57 13.08 -5.00
N ILE A 142 -0.32 13.71 -4.22
CA ILE A 142 -1.58 13.10 -3.78
C ILE A 142 -2.46 12.76 -4.99
N MET A 143 -2.63 13.71 -5.92
CA MET A 143 -3.43 13.51 -7.13
C MET A 143 -2.88 12.40 -8.02
N GLN A 144 -1.55 12.31 -8.17
CA GLN A 144 -0.91 11.23 -8.91
C GLN A 144 -1.16 9.87 -8.27
N THR A 145 -1.05 9.80 -6.94
CA THR A 145 -1.28 8.55 -6.19
C THR A 145 -2.73 8.11 -6.33
N VAL A 146 -3.69 8.99 -6.11
CA VAL A 146 -5.13 8.70 -6.29
C VAL A 146 -5.42 8.29 -7.73
N GLY A 147 -4.94 9.05 -8.72
CA GLY A 147 -5.15 8.77 -10.14
C GLY A 147 -4.64 7.39 -10.53
N ALA A 148 -3.39 7.08 -10.17
CA ALA A 148 -2.76 5.82 -10.58
C ALA A 148 -3.33 4.61 -9.83
N SER A 149 -3.47 4.67 -8.50
CA SER A 149 -3.80 3.50 -7.69
C SER A 149 -5.30 3.20 -7.59
N ILE A 150 -6.16 4.22 -7.66
CA ILE A 150 -7.62 4.07 -7.50
C ILE A 150 -8.35 4.18 -8.83
N MET A 151 -7.97 5.16 -9.66
CA MET A 151 -8.70 5.46 -10.89
C MET A 151 -8.10 4.78 -12.13
N GLY A 152 -6.87 4.28 -12.06
CA GLY A 152 -6.16 3.68 -13.19
C GLY A 152 -5.81 4.68 -14.29
N VAL A 153 -5.69 5.98 -13.96
CA VAL A 153 -5.35 7.06 -14.90
C VAL A 153 -4.05 7.76 -14.52
N THR A 154 -3.32 8.20 -15.54
CA THR A 154 -2.06 8.92 -15.36
C THR A 154 -2.30 10.42 -15.38
N VAL A 155 -2.36 11.07 -14.23
CA VAL A 155 -2.62 12.53 -14.14
C VAL A 155 -1.36 13.39 -14.16
N SER A 156 -0.18 12.80 -13.93
CA SER A 156 1.08 13.55 -13.82
C SER A 156 1.45 14.36 -15.05
N CYS A 157 1.12 13.87 -16.25
CA CYS A 157 1.37 14.60 -17.50
C CYS A 157 0.55 15.88 -17.61
N ALA A 158 -0.65 15.90 -17.01
CA ALA A 158 -1.55 17.04 -17.05
C ALA A 158 -1.06 18.26 -16.24
N ARG A 159 -0.01 18.12 -15.46
CA ARG A 159 0.65 19.26 -14.82
C ARG A 159 1.25 20.25 -15.82
N CYS A 160 1.66 19.80 -17.00
CA CYS A 160 2.36 20.62 -18.00
C CYS A 160 1.63 20.70 -19.33
N HIS A 161 0.89 19.65 -19.72
CA HIS A 161 0.15 19.57 -20.99
C HIS A 161 -0.98 18.56 -20.89
N ASN A 162 -1.97 18.64 -21.76
CA ASN A 162 -3.05 17.64 -21.82
C ASN A 162 -2.47 16.23 -22.01
N HIS A 163 -3.02 15.26 -21.28
CA HIS A 163 -2.60 13.87 -21.44
C HIS A 163 -2.95 13.38 -22.85
N LYS A 164 -2.07 12.56 -23.44
CA LYS A 164 -2.24 12.13 -24.83
C LYS A 164 -3.38 11.12 -25.01
N PHE A 165 -3.60 10.26 -24.01
CA PHE A 165 -4.53 9.12 -24.08
C PHE A 165 -5.62 9.20 -23.02
N ASP A 166 -5.28 9.55 -21.79
CA ASP A 166 -6.24 9.66 -20.70
C ASP A 166 -7.07 10.95 -20.81
N PRO A 167 -8.33 10.95 -20.37
CA PRO A 167 -9.24 12.10 -20.50
C PRO A 167 -8.92 13.20 -19.44
N VAL A 168 -7.64 13.57 -19.33
CA VAL A 168 -7.13 14.54 -18.36
C VAL A 168 -6.51 15.72 -19.10
N SER A 169 -7.02 16.92 -18.83
CA SER A 169 -6.48 18.19 -19.35
C SER A 169 -5.78 18.98 -18.26
N ILE A 170 -4.98 20.00 -18.66
CA ILE A 170 -4.42 21.01 -17.76
C ILE A 170 -5.53 21.71 -16.98
#